data_cc516349129519e23fdd86fac95ddeb0
#
_entry.id   cc516349129519e23fdd86fac95ddeb0
#
_cell.length_a   1.000
_cell.length_b   1.000
_cell.length_c   1.000
_cell.angle_alpha   90.00
_cell.angle_beta   90.00
_cell.angle_gamma   90.00
#
_symmetry.space_group_name_H-M   'P 1'
#
loop_
_entity.id
_entity.type
_entity.pdbx_description
1 polymer ?
#
loop_
_entity_poly.entity_id
_entity_poly.type
_entity_poly.pdbx_seq_one_letter_code
_entity_poly.pdbx_strand_id
1 'polypeptide(L)'
;MDPREARARFRSLRDAEGPVESAELDAVWAELDTVRPEEMLGRWKGAEFDTGHPLNGMLPKAGWYGKTFHSLQDAQPLICRDATGKLYSNLELGRGEASLWTVEFRGEPTATMIYDGRPVLDHFKRVDDTTLMGIMNGKEVPPDGPFYYFLLERAPEAEPETGTAPGTTSGTGAEAAGPREPGDRA
;
A
#
# COMPACT_ATOMS: atom_id res chain seq x y z
N MET A 1 -4.19 -27.01 8.45
CA MET A 1 -4.56 -26.84 7.01
C MET A 1 -3.29 -27.07 6.22
N ASP A 2 -3.34 -27.71 5.08
CA ASP A 2 -2.15 -27.79 4.22
C ASP A 2 -2.08 -26.58 3.25
N PRO A 3 -0.95 -26.32 2.59
CA PRO A 3 -0.82 -25.14 1.69
C PRO A 3 -1.79 -25.14 0.50
N ARG A 4 -2.24 -26.29 0.02
CA ARG A 4 -3.24 -26.37 -1.08
C ARG A 4 -4.64 -25.99 -0.58
N GLU A 5 -4.98 -26.47 0.61
CA GLU A 5 -6.23 -26.12 1.29
C GLU A 5 -6.27 -24.63 1.62
N ALA A 6 -5.14 -24.08 2.09
CA ALA A 6 -5.01 -22.64 2.39
C ALA A 6 -5.27 -21.79 1.15
N ARG A 7 -4.66 -22.13 0.01
CA ARG A 7 -4.90 -21.41 -1.27
C ARG A 7 -6.34 -21.56 -1.75
N ALA A 8 -6.95 -22.73 -1.58
CA ALA A 8 -8.36 -22.93 -1.92
C ALA A 8 -9.28 -22.11 -1.00
N ARG A 9 -8.97 -22.08 0.31
CA ARG A 9 -9.72 -21.29 1.29
C ARG A 9 -9.58 -19.79 1.03
N PHE A 10 -8.36 -19.32 0.71
CA PHE A 10 -8.13 -17.94 0.31
C PHE A 10 -9.05 -17.50 -0.83
N ARG A 11 -9.14 -18.30 -1.91
CA ARG A 11 -10.03 -17.98 -3.04
C ARG A 11 -11.49 -17.94 -2.62
N SER A 12 -11.93 -18.88 -1.80
CA SER A 12 -13.29 -18.88 -1.25
C SER A 12 -13.60 -17.64 -0.44
N LEU A 13 -12.63 -17.17 0.39
CA LEU A 13 -12.79 -15.94 1.19
C LEU A 13 -12.75 -14.69 0.33
N ARG A 14 -11.91 -14.65 -0.71
CA ARG A 14 -11.85 -13.55 -1.69
C ARG A 14 -13.17 -13.38 -2.44
N ASP A 15 -13.78 -14.49 -2.82
CA ASP A 15 -15.02 -14.50 -3.63
C ASP A 15 -16.29 -14.44 -2.76
N ALA A 16 -16.16 -14.43 -1.43
CA ALA A 16 -17.28 -14.35 -0.50
C ALA A 16 -17.91 -12.95 -0.51
N GLU A 17 -19.24 -12.90 -0.42
CA GLU A 17 -19.97 -11.67 -0.18
C GLU A 17 -20.12 -11.44 1.33
N GLY A 18 -19.68 -10.26 1.81
CA GLY A 18 -19.84 -9.83 3.20
C GLY A 18 -18.61 -10.06 4.09
N PRO A 19 -18.77 -9.90 5.41
CA PRO A 19 -17.66 -9.96 6.35
C PRO A 19 -16.97 -11.32 6.41
N VAL A 20 -15.66 -11.28 6.62
CA VAL A 20 -14.79 -12.44 6.76
C VAL A 20 -14.18 -12.46 8.15
N GLU A 21 -14.20 -13.61 8.81
CA GLU A 21 -13.59 -13.77 10.13
C GLU A 21 -12.06 -13.68 10.04
N SER A 22 -11.44 -12.77 10.82
CA SER A 22 -9.98 -12.60 10.86
C SER A 22 -9.24 -13.90 11.18
N ALA A 23 -9.79 -14.76 12.02
CA ALA A 23 -9.20 -16.04 12.37
C ALA A 23 -9.07 -17.00 11.16
N GLU A 24 -9.97 -16.91 10.18
CA GLU A 24 -9.87 -17.71 8.95
C GLU A 24 -8.73 -17.20 8.07
N LEU A 25 -8.57 -15.87 7.96
CA LEU A 25 -7.45 -15.26 7.25
C LEU A 25 -6.11 -15.56 7.93
N ASP A 26 -6.08 -15.56 9.28
CA ASP A 26 -4.89 -15.95 10.04
C ASP A 26 -4.49 -17.41 9.80
N ALA A 27 -5.46 -18.31 9.75
CA ALA A 27 -5.22 -19.72 9.46
C ALA A 27 -4.70 -19.93 8.01
N VAL A 28 -5.21 -19.16 7.06
CA VAL A 28 -4.70 -19.14 5.67
C VAL A 28 -3.27 -18.59 5.66
N TRP A 29 -3.03 -17.44 6.30
CA TRP A 29 -1.71 -16.80 6.33
C TRP A 29 -0.62 -17.74 6.84
N ALA A 30 -0.91 -18.51 7.89
CA ALA A 30 0.05 -19.43 8.52
C ALA A 30 0.62 -20.47 7.54
N GLU A 31 -0.15 -20.86 6.53
CA GLU A 31 0.21 -21.91 5.58
C GLU A 31 0.73 -21.39 4.22
N LEU A 32 0.69 -20.06 4.00
CA LEU A 32 1.19 -19.47 2.76
C LEU A 32 2.71 -19.35 2.79
N ASP A 33 3.32 -19.44 1.60
CA ASP A 33 4.75 -19.25 1.43
C ASP A 33 5.15 -17.78 1.62
N THR A 34 6.31 -17.55 2.24
CA THR A 34 6.93 -16.21 2.28
C THR A 34 7.32 -15.76 0.88
N VAL A 35 7.50 -14.46 0.68
CA VAL A 35 7.93 -13.86 -0.59
C VAL A 35 9.11 -12.92 -0.34
N ARG A 36 10.03 -12.85 -1.30
CA ARG A 36 11.15 -11.91 -1.22
C ARG A 36 10.74 -10.56 -1.84
N PRO A 37 11.30 -9.42 -1.37
CA PRO A 37 11.01 -8.10 -1.93
C PRO A 37 11.17 -8.00 -3.45
N GLU A 38 12.20 -8.63 -4.02
CA GLU A 38 12.49 -8.59 -5.47
C GLU A 38 11.40 -9.27 -6.31
N GLU A 39 10.69 -10.23 -5.73
CA GLU A 39 9.62 -10.97 -6.41
C GLU A 39 8.33 -10.15 -6.50
N MET A 40 8.24 -9.06 -5.72
CA MET A 40 7.08 -8.19 -5.70
C MET A 40 7.10 -7.10 -6.76
N LEU A 41 8.25 -6.84 -7.41
CA LEU A 41 8.37 -5.74 -8.37
C LEU A 41 7.29 -5.80 -9.47
N GLY A 42 6.79 -4.62 -9.85
CA GLY A 42 5.73 -4.46 -10.84
C GLY A 42 4.44 -3.86 -10.27
N ARG A 43 3.36 -3.99 -11.02
CA ARG A 43 2.06 -3.36 -10.74
C ARG A 43 1.07 -4.39 -10.22
N TRP A 44 0.28 -3.98 -9.23
CA TRP A 44 -0.66 -4.84 -8.55
C TRP A 44 -2.00 -4.14 -8.34
N LYS A 45 -3.09 -4.84 -8.65
CA LYS A 45 -4.44 -4.44 -8.23
C LYS A 45 -4.67 -4.90 -6.80
N GLY A 46 -5.32 -4.05 -5.99
CA GLY A 46 -5.62 -4.35 -4.60
C GLY A 46 -7.11 -4.53 -4.34
N ALA A 47 -7.43 -5.37 -3.38
CA ALA A 47 -8.74 -5.45 -2.76
C ALA A 47 -8.58 -5.73 -1.25
N GLU A 48 -9.58 -5.37 -0.46
CA GLU A 48 -9.58 -5.61 0.98
C GLU A 48 -10.51 -6.76 1.36
N PHE A 49 -10.22 -7.41 2.50
CA PHE A 49 -11.18 -8.27 3.17
C PHE A 49 -11.93 -7.45 4.23
N ASP A 50 -13.26 -7.52 4.22
CA ASP A 50 -14.07 -6.89 5.27
C ASP A 50 -14.02 -7.76 6.53
N THR A 51 -13.18 -7.36 7.48
CA THR A 51 -13.03 -8.02 8.79
C THR A 51 -13.60 -7.19 9.93
N GLY A 52 -14.33 -6.12 9.61
CA GLY A 52 -14.79 -5.14 10.61
C GLY A 52 -13.66 -4.22 11.11
N HIS A 53 -12.50 -4.19 10.45
CA HIS A 53 -11.44 -3.26 10.79
C HIS A 53 -11.89 -1.81 10.55
N PRO A 54 -11.54 -0.84 11.42
CA PRO A 54 -11.98 0.56 11.28
C PRO A 54 -11.64 1.22 9.94
N LEU A 55 -10.62 0.73 9.23
CA LEU A 55 -10.24 1.23 7.91
C LEU A 55 -10.99 0.55 6.75
N ASN A 56 -11.77 -0.51 6.98
CA ASN A 56 -12.54 -1.13 5.91
C ASN A 56 -13.48 -0.12 5.24
N GLY A 57 -13.51 -0.14 3.93
CA GLY A 57 -14.26 0.79 3.09
C GLY A 57 -13.59 2.16 2.86
N MET A 58 -12.49 2.50 3.57
CA MET A 58 -11.78 3.76 3.34
C MET A 58 -10.99 3.76 2.03
N LEU A 59 -10.26 2.70 1.76
CA LEU A 59 -9.46 2.58 0.52
C LEU A 59 -10.35 2.56 -0.74
N PRO A 60 -11.42 1.77 -0.83
CA PRO A 60 -12.37 1.84 -1.93
C PRO A 60 -12.97 3.25 -2.13
N LYS A 61 -13.36 3.95 -1.05
CA LYS A 61 -13.87 5.33 -1.12
C LYS A 61 -12.85 6.33 -1.63
N ALA A 62 -11.55 6.11 -1.34
CA ALA A 62 -10.45 6.91 -1.87
C ALA A 62 -10.10 6.57 -3.34
N GLY A 63 -10.80 5.62 -3.95
CA GLY A 63 -10.52 5.15 -5.30
C GLY A 63 -9.26 4.30 -5.39
N TRP A 64 -8.85 3.64 -4.29
CA TRP A 64 -7.66 2.82 -4.29
C TRP A 64 -7.73 1.71 -5.35
N TYR A 65 -6.72 1.69 -6.20
CA TYR A 65 -6.57 0.70 -7.25
C TYR A 65 -5.62 -0.42 -6.86
N GLY A 66 -4.55 -0.08 -6.11
CA GLY A 66 -3.53 -1.04 -5.72
C GLY A 66 -2.19 -0.40 -5.38
N LYS A 67 -1.12 -1.11 -5.72
CA LYS A 67 0.27 -0.71 -5.43
C LYS A 67 1.15 -0.88 -6.67
N THR A 68 2.22 -0.08 -6.75
CA THR A 68 3.28 -0.26 -7.74
C THR A 68 4.63 -0.30 -7.04
N PHE A 69 5.45 -1.29 -7.37
CA PHE A 69 6.81 -1.45 -6.86
C PHE A 69 7.79 -1.31 -8.02
N HIS A 70 8.39 -0.13 -8.17
CA HIS A 70 9.37 0.15 -9.24
C HIS A 70 10.74 -0.42 -8.90
N SER A 71 11.13 -0.32 -7.65
CA SER A 71 12.33 -0.91 -7.06
C SER A 71 12.14 -1.17 -5.58
N LEU A 72 13.15 -1.70 -4.89
CA LEU A 72 13.08 -1.89 -3.43
C LEU A 72 12.99 -0.56 -2.66
N GLN A 73 13.51 0.53 -3.24
CA GLN A 73 13.51 1.86 -2.61
C GLN A 73 12.48 2.83 -3.22
N ASP A 74 11.67 2.36 -4.17
CA ASP A 74 10.66 3.15 -4.86
C ASP A 74 9.39 2.30 -4.97
N ALA A 75 8.50 2.47 -3.99
CA ALA A 75 7.25 1.77 -3.87
C ALA A 75 6.09 2.76 -3.66
N GLN A 76 5.07 2.67 -4.49
CA GLN A 76 3.87 3.49 -4.44
C GLN A 76 2.74 2.70 -3.78
N PRO A 77 2.47 2.93 -2.48
CA PRO A 77 1.54 2.11 -1.71
C PRO A 77 0.08 2.36 -2.07
N LEU A 78 -0.25 3.58 -2.49
CA LEU A 78 -1.62 4.03 -2.68
C LEU A 78 -1.83 4.58 -4.09
N ILE A 79 -1.81 3.68 -5.08
CA ILE A 79 -2.27 4.02 -6.41
C ILE A 79 -3.80 4.14 -6.38
N CYS A 80 -4.31 5.31 -6.72
CA CYS A 80 -5.74 5.62 -6.73
C CYS A 80 -6.20 5.99 -8.14
N ARG A 81 -7.51 5.89 -8.40
CA ARG A 81 -8.16 6.44 -9.59
C ARG A 81 -8.76 7.80 -9.26
N ASP A 82 -8.51 8.77 -10.11
CA ASP A 82 -9.22 10.05 -10.07
C ASP A 82 -10.61 9.96 -10.72
N ALA A 83 -11.35 11.08 -10.71
CA ALA A 83 -12.67 11.16 -11.30
C ALA A 83 -12.71 10.93 -12.83
N THR A 84 -11.56 11.01 -13.52
CA THR A 84 -11.41 10.73 -14.95
C THR A 84 -11.03 9.28 -15.24
N GLY A 85 -10.75 8.50 -14.19
CA GLY A 85 -10.28 7.11 -14.27
C GLY A 85 -8.76 6.97 -14.38
N LYS A 86 -8.00 8.07 -14.37
CA LYS A 86 -6.54 8.06 -14.43
C LYS A 86 -5.95 7.59 -13.10
N LEU A 87 -4.93 6.74 -13.17
CA LEU A 87 -4.18 6.28 -12.01
C LEU A 87 -3.12 7.32 -11.59
N TYR A 88 -2.97 7.50 -10.28
CA TYR A 88 -1.96 8.37 -9.67
C TYR A 88 -1.53 7.85 -8.30
N SER A 89 -0.31 8.18 -7.86
CA SER A 89 0.14 7.91 -6.48
C SER A 89 -0.44 8.97 -5.55
N ASN A 90 -1.22 8.54 -4.55
CA ASN A 90 -1.85 9.44 -3.59
C ASN A 90 -0.91 9.70 -2.40
N LEU A 91 0.02 10.64 -2.60
CA LEU A 91 1.05 11.01 -1.61
C LEU A 91 0.45 11.64 -0.34
N GLU A 92 -0.69 12.31 -0.45
CA GLU A 92 -1.35 12.92 0.71
C GLU A 92 -1.89 11.84 1.65
N LEU A 93 -2.63 10.86 1.11
CA LEU A 93 -3.17 9.76 1.90
C LEU A 93 -2.05 8.86 2.44
N GLY A 94 -0.99 8.62 1.66
CA GLY A 94 0.19 7.84 2.05
C GLY A 94 1.12 8.57 3.02
N ARG A 95 1.06 9.89 3.08
CA ARG A 95 2.07 10.77 3.70
C ARG A 95 3.47 10.53 3.13
N GLY A 96 3.56 10.39 1.82
CA GLY A 96 4.75 9.99 1.08
C GLY A 96 4.53 8.67 0.35
N GLU A 97 5.61 8.06 -0.04
CA GLU A 97 5.64 6.75 -0.68
C GLU A 97 6.10 5.65 0.30
N ALA A 98 6.83 4.66 -0.19
CA ALA A 98 7.23 3.51 0.62
C ALA A 98 8.49 2.83 0.06
N SER A 99 9.01 1.88 0.79
CA SER A 99 10.11 1.01 0.39
C SER A 99 9.85 -0.44 0.80
N LEU A 100 10.52 -1.38 0.13
CA LEU A 100 10.40 -2.82 0.37
C LEU A 100 11.62 -3.35 1.14
N TRP A 101 11.34 -4.16 2.14
CA TRP A 101 12.34 -4.76 3.02
C TRP A 101 11.98 -6.22 3.32
N THR A 102 12.93 -6.99 3.85
CA THR A 102 12.64 -8.26 4.50
C THR A 102 12.50 -8.01 5.99
N VAL A 103 11.35 -8.31 6.56
CA VAL A 103 11.06 -8.13 7.99
C VAL A 103 10.49 -9.42 8.55
N GLU A 104 10.90 -9.79 9.76
CA GLU A 104 10.29 -10.90 10.48
C GLU A 104 8.90 -10.50 10.98
N PHE A 105 7.88 -11.24 10.58
CA PHE A 105 6.51 -11.09 11.05
C PHE A 105 5.93 -12.47 11.37
N ARG A 106 5.40 -12.62 12.57
CA ARG A 106 4.85 -13.88 13.08
C ARG A 106 5.84 -15.06 12.98
N GLY A 107 7.14 -14.78 13.22
CA GLY A 107 8.22 -15.78 13.25
C GLY A 107 8.80 -16.15 11.89
N GLU A 108 8.39 -15.50 10.80
CA GLU A 108 8.90 -15.78 9.46
C GLU A 108 9.36 -14.49 8.75
N PRO A 109 10.58 -14.49 8.15
CA PRO A 109 11.04 -13.37 7.34
C PRO A 109 10.28 -13.33 6.01
N THR A 110 9.63 -12.21 5.70
CA THR A 110 8.90 -12.02 4.45
C THR A 110 9.02 -10.59 3.93
N ALA A 111 8.69 -10.39 2.66
CA ALA A 111 8.64 -9.06 2.08
C ALA A 111 7.65 -8.18 2.84
N THR A 112 8.10 -7.00 3.16
CA THR A 112 7.34 -6.01 3.93
C THR A 112 7.53 -4.64 3.31
N MET A 113 6.44 -3.95 3.04
CA MET A 113 6.46 -2.55 2.63
C MET A 113 6.39 -1.66 3.86
N ILE A 114 7.28 -0.68 3.94
CA ILE A 114 7.35 0.32 5.01
C ILE A 114 7.01 1.67 4.42
N TYR A 115 5.99 2.32 4.94
CA TYR A 115 5.57 3.66 4.51
C TYR A 115 6.56 4.71 5.00
N ASP A 116 6.86 5.72 4.17
CA ASP A 116 7.81 6.79 4.53
C ASP A 116 7.28 7.69 5.65
N GLY A 117 6.01 8.07 5.59
CA GLY A 117 5.41 9.03 6.51
C GLY A 117 4.33 8.48 7.44
N ARG A 118 4.11 7.17 7.42
CA ARG A 118 3.18 6.48 8.33
C ARG A 118 3.89 5.39 9.12
N PRO A 119 3.59 5.24 10.41
CA PRO A 119 4.18 4.17 11.23
C PRO A 119 3.44 2.83 11.01
N VAL A 120 3.27 2.43 9.77
CA VAL A 120 2.60 1.19 9.37
C VAL A 120 3.46 0.40 8.39
N LEU A 121 3.27 -0.91 8.41
CA LEU A 121 3.95 -1.89 7.60
C LEU A 121 2.91 -2.79 6.94
N ASP A 122 3.12 -3.13 5.69
CA ASP A 122 2.33 -4.14 4.98
C ASP A 122 3.21 -5.37 4.76
N HIS A 123 2.88 -6.48 5.41
CA HIS A 123 3.55 -7.77 5.27
C HIS A 123 2.87 -8.59 4.18
N PHE A 124 3.65 -9.37 3.40
CA PHE A 124 3.11 -10.12 2.25
C PHE A 124 3.47 -11.58 2.31
N LYS A 125 2.55 -12.44 1.90
CA LYS A 125 2.78 -13.86 1.61
C LYS A 125 2.18 -14.24 0.26
N ARG A 126 2.75 -15.27 -0.36
CA ARG A 126 2.39 -15.73 -1.70
C ARG A 126 1.22 -16.70 -1.64
N VAL A 127 0.13 -16.36 -2.31
CA VAL A 127 -0.97 -17.27 -2.57
C VAL A 127 -0.65 -18.13 -3.80
N ASP A 128 -0.27 -17.46 -4.90
CA ASP A 128 0.20 -18.10 -6.14
C ASP A 128 1.10 -17.11 -6.93
N ASP A 129 1.47 -17.43 -8.16
CA ASP A 129 2.41 -16.63 -8.96
C ASP A 129 1.91 -15.22 -9.30
N THR A 130 0.61 -14.99 -9.16
CA THR A 130 -0.07 -13.74 -9.53
C THR A 130 -0.81 -13.08 -8.37
N THR A 131 -0.85 -13.72 -7.19
CA THR A 131 -1.65 -13.27 -6.06
C THR A 131 -0.85 -13.28 -4.77
N LEU A 132 -0.90 -12.17 -4.05
CA LEU A 132 -0.34 -12.02 -2.70
C LEU A 132 -1.47 -11.75 -1.71
N MET A 133 -1.32 -12.28 -0.50
CA MET A 133 -2.08 -11.86 0.67
C MET A 133 -1.26 -10.85 1.45
N GLY A 134 -1.88 -9.76 1.90
CA GLY A 134 -1.26 -8.70 2.70
C GLY A 134 -1.90 -8.54 4.07
N ILE A 135 -1.08 -8.25 5.08
CA ILE A 135 -1.51 -7.86 6.42
C ILE A 135 -0.85 -6.54 6.79
N MET A 136 -1.65 -5.50 7.06
CA MET A 136 -1.14 -4.23 7.58
C MET A 136 -0.99 -4.31 9.10
N ASN A 137 0.16 -3.87 9.59
CA ASN A 137 0.55 -3.80 10.99
C ASN A 137 1.19 -2.43 11.30
N GLY A 138 1.39 -2.10 12.55
CA GLY A 138 2.08 -0.88 13.00
C GLY A 138 1.32 -0.10 14.03
N LYS A 139 1.82 1.11 14.37
CA LYS A 139 1.26 1.93 15.47
C LYS A 139 -0.12 2.52 15.16
N GLU A 140 -0.50 2.61 13.90
CA GLU A 140 -1.83 3.09 13.48
C GLU A 140 -2.86 1.94 13.39
N VAL A 141 -2.45 0.70 13.68
CA VAL A 141 -3.32 -0.47 13.72
C VAL A 141 -3.68 -0.75 15.19
N PRO A 142 -4.97 -0.92 15.54
CA PRO A 142 -5.37 -1.20 16.92
C PRO A 142 -4.68 -2.48 17.44
N PRO A 143 -4.03 -2.44 18.63
CA PRO A 143 -3.28 -3.58 19.14
C PRO A 143 -4.16 -4.80 19.47
N ASP A 144 -5.40 -4.57 19.85
CA ASP A 144 -6.38 -5.60 20.25
C ASP A 144 -7.52 -5.75 19.22
N GLY A 145 -7.41 -5.07 18.07
CA GLY A 145 -8.39 -5.14 16.99
C GLY A 145 -8.00 -6.15 15.91
N PRO A 146 -8.89 -6.41 14.96
CA PRO A 146 -8.52 -7.18 13.80
C PRO A 146 -7.42 -6.43 13.04
N PHE A 147 -6.46 -7.18 12.46
CA PHE A 147 -5.55 -6.59 11.47
C PHE A 147 -6.32 -6.16 10.22
N TYR A 148 -5.75 -5.25 9.45
CA TYR A 148 -6.28 -4.93 8.14
C TYR A 148 -5.72 -5.93 7.11
N TYR A 149 -6.60 -6.75 6.55
CA TYR A 149 -6.26 -7.76 5.56
C TYR A 149 -6.63 -7.30 4.16
N PHE A 150 -5.73 -7.55 3.23
CA PHE A 150 -5.94 -7.21 1.82
C PHE A 150 -5.27 -8.23 0.91
N LEU A 151 -5.54 -8.13 -0.36
CA LEU A 151 -4.89 -8.93 -1.40
C LEU A 151 -4.34 -8.04 -2.50
N LEU A 152 -3.35 -8.55 -3.20
CA LEU A 152 -2.81 -7.96 -4.42
C LEU A 152 -2.83 -9.00 -5.53
N GLU A 153 -3.34 -8.62 -6.70
CA GLU A 153 -3.30 -9.42 -7.92
C GLU A 153 -2.46 -8.71 -8.98
N ARG A 154 -1.62 -9.44 -9.72
CA ARG A 154 -0.80 -8.86 -10.79
C ARG A 154 -1.68 -8.07 -11.75
N ALA A 155 -1.38 -6.79 -11.93
CA ALA A 155 -2.06 -5.98 -12.91
C ALA A 155 -1.54 -6.33 -14.32
N PRO A 156 -2.41 -6.30 -15.36
CA PRO A 156 -1.97 -6.43 -16.74
C PRO A 156 -1.02 -5.29 -17.13
N GLU A 157 -0.05 -5.57 -18.02
CA GLU A 157 0.93 -4.58 -18.48
C GLU A 157 0.31 -3.36 -19.19
N ALA A 158 -0.89 -3.50 -19.75
CA ALA A 158 -1.58 -2.51 -20.58
C ALA A 158 -2.40 -1.44 -19.82
N GLU A 159 -2.29 -1.35 -18.48
CA GLU A 159 -2.98 -0.28 -17.74
C GLU A 159 -2.26 1.06 -17.89
N PRO A 160 -2.97 2.22 -17.96
CA PRO A 160 -2.37 3.53 -18.19
C PRO A 160 -1.34 3.90 -17.12
N GLU A 161 -0.29 4.62 -17.55
CA GLU A 161 0.81 5.03 -16.68
C GLU A 161 0.34 5.85 -15.48
N THR A 162 0.97 5.60 -14.32
CA THR A 162 0.75 6.38 -13.10
C THR A 162 1.45 7.72 -13.21
N GLY A 163 0.70 8.81 -13.11
CA GLY A 163 1.27 10.15 -12.94
C GLY A 163 1.28 10.55 -11.48
N THR A 164 2.31 11.26 -11.03
CA THR A 164 2.30 11.92 -9.72
C THR A 164 1.31 13.08 -9.75
N ALA A 165 0.45 13.23 -8.76
CA ALA A 165 -0.41 14.40 -8.65
C ALA A 165 0.46 15.68 -8.57
N PRO A 166 0.14 16.76 -9.32
CA PRO A 166 0.87 18.01 -9.20
C PRO A 166 0.73 18.55 -7.78
N GLY A 167 1.85 18.64 -7.07
CA GLY A 167 1.90 19.31 -5.79
C GLY A 167 1.41 20.76 -5.96
N THR A 168 0.51 21.19 -5.09
CA THR A 168 0.04 22.58 -5.03
C THR A 168 1.23 23.45 -4.59
N THR A 169 1.94 24.06 -5.53
CA THR A 169 2.92 25.08 -5.22
C THR A 169 2.17 26.32 -4.73
N SER A 170 2.14 26.53 -3.42
CA SER A 170 1.79 27.81 -2.83
C SER A 170 2.87 28.82 -3.21
N GLY A 171 2.64 29.53 -4.31
CA GLY A 171 3.48 30.65 -4.70
C GLY A 171 3.29 31.81 -3.73
N THR A 172 4.21 31.94 -2.78
CA THR A 172 4.38 33.21 -2.04
C THR A 172 5.27 34.09 -2.89
N GLY A 173 4.65 35.08 -3.54
CA GLY A 173 5.36 36.15 -4.25
C GLY A 173 6.23 36.95 -3.25
N ALA A 174 7.53 36.82 -3.39
CA ALA A 174 8.48 37.72 -2.78
C ALA A 174 8.75 38.86 -3.79
N GLU A 175 8.22 40.02 -3.50
CA GLU A 175 8.48 41.29 -4.14
C GLU A 175 9.96 41.66 -3.97
N ALA A 176 10.66 41.83 -5.09
CA ALA A 176 12.06 42.25 -5.11
C ALA A 176 12.17 43.74 -4.80
N ALA A 177 12.72 44.08 -3.66
CA ALA A 177 13.20 45.44 -3.37
C ALA A 177 14.58 45.65 -4.01
N GLY A 178 14.68 46.65 -4.88
CA GLY A 178 15.89 47.03 -5.60
C GLY A 178 16.99 47.60 -4.69
N PRO A 179 18.22 47.72 -5.23
CA PRO A 179 19.39 48.10 -4.47
C PRO A 179 19.38 49.61 -4.15
N ARG A 180 19.64 49.97 -2.88
CA ARG A 180 19.95 51.31 -2.48
C ARG A 180 21.46 51.53 -2.56
N GLU A 181 21.84 52.61 -3.27
CA GLU A 181 23.20 53.10 -3.37
C GLU A 181 23.71 53.67 -2.01
N PRO A 182 25.05 53.70 -1.77
CA PRO A 182 25.63 54.24 -0.57
C PRO A 182 25.83 55.75 -0.70
N GLY A 183 25.11 56.55 0.11
CA GLY A 183 25.29 57.99 0.26
C GLY A 183 26.14 58.30 1.49
N ASP A 184 27.12 59.11 1.24
CA ASP A 184 28.22 59.70 1.94
C ASP A 184 27.83 60.57 3.17
N ARG A 185 28.71 60.58 4.18
CA ARG A 185 29.04 61.64 5.16
C ARG A 185 28.01 62.07 6.23
N ALA A 186 28.34 61.95 7.47
CA ALA A 186 29.10 62.94 8.37
C ALA A 186 29.24 62.26 9.75
#